data_0948456f7e5adec86bb1217142dbeb4d
#
_entry.id   0948456f7e5adec86bb1217142dbeb4d
#
_cell.length_a   1.000
_cell.length_b   1.000
_cell.length_c   1.000
_cell.angle_alpha   90.00
_cell.angle_beta   90.00
_cell.angle_gamma   90.00
#
_symmetry.space_group_name_H-M   'P 1'
#
loop_
_entity.id
_entity.type
_entity.pdbx_description
1 polymer ?
#
loop_
_entity_poly.entity_id
_entity_poly.type
_entity_poly.pdbx_seq_one_letter_code
_entity_poly.pdbx_strand_id
1 'polypeptide(L)'
;LHVKLAGKEYLWEPFSNRNAGVYKIERRIAKSTIGNKILFIEQNFDLGLTFQYAWMNADAYGWIKKSKLVNDSNDKIEVEIIDGVQNVLPSGVDQLTQNKLSTLVDAYKKTELVADASMALFRMESILVDRAEPSESLRANVIWNYGLDKASYLLSSRQLDAFRAGLEIEAENEAKGVRGAFLAHTSFTISSKTEKTWFFVAEVSQDAVQVRNCIAFLKNEKNIPLLLEQSIAKGTAALNAIVGEVDGIQETADDHGMARHFANVLFNTMRGGFYCDNYNIFGAAFAKHVKIFNTKVAARNAEFLKSLPETLSYKDLESAVLKQKDKQLYRLFQEYLPLTFSRRHGDPSRPWNMFNIKVNDENGNKLISYQGNWRDIFQNWEALSLSYPEYINGIIAKFFNAT
;
A
#
# COMPACT_ATOMS: atom_id res chain seq x y z
N LEU A 1 19.19 -19.92 -0.88
CA LEU A 1 20.59 -19.58 -0.75
C LEU A 1 21.43 -20.85 -0.83
N HIS A 2 22.46 -20.84 -1.67
CA HIS A 2 23.60 -21.73 -1.54
C HIS A 2 24.64 -21.04 -0.69
N VAL A 3 25.12 -21.73 0.36
CA VAL A 3 26.04 -21.18 1.38
C VAL A 3 27.30 -22.03 1.38
N LYS A 4 28.47 -21.42 1.12
CA LYS A 4 29.78 -22.07 1.23
C LYS A 4 30.43 -21.69 2.56
N LEU A 5 30.56 -22.66 3.43
CA LEU A 5 31.15 -22.51 4.76
C LEU A 5 32.16 -23.65 5.00
N ALA A 6 33.38 -23.30 5.40
CA ALA A 6 34.45 -24.26 5.69
C ALA A 6 34.67 -25.31 4.58
N GLY A 7 34.58 -24.93 3.31
CA GLY A 7 34.78 -25.80 2.15
C GLY A 7 33.61 -26.74 1.82
N LYS A 8 32.50 -26.62 2.53
CA LYS A 8 31.26 -27.37 2.25
C LYS A 8 30.19 -26.43 1.74
N GLU A 9 29.31 -26.99 0.90
CA GLU A 9 28.15 -26.28 0.33
C GLU A 9 26.87 -26.75 0.98
N TYR A 10 25.99 -25.80 1.33
CA TYR A 10 24.72 -26.03 2.01
C TYR A 10 23.62 -25.29 1.25
N LEU A 11 22.47 -25.94 1.06
CA LEU A 11 21.27 -25.26 0.58
C LEU A 11 20.40 -24.86 1.78
N TRP A 12 20.14 -23.56 1.91
CA TRP A 12 19.21 -23.02 2.89
C TRP A 12 18.13 -22.18 2.21
N GLU A 13 16.89 -22.57 2.41
CA GLU A 13 15.71 -21.86 1.90
C GLU A 13 14.93 -21.31 3.10
N PRO A 14 15.19 -20.04 3.52
CA PRO A 14 14.51 -19.44 4.66
C PRO A 14 12.98 -19.48 4.53
N PHE A 15 12.30 -19.75 5.64
CA PHE A 15 10.85 -19.89 5.76
C PHE A 15 10.23 -21.08 5.01
N SER A 16 11.02 -21.85 4.29
CA SER A 16 10.56 -23.07 3.63
C SER A 16 10.52 -24.26 4.62
N ASN A 17 9.56 -25.15 4.42
CA ASN A 17 9.52 -26.44 5.13
C ASN A 17 10.23 -27.57 4.36
N ARG A 18 10.85 -27.27 3.20
CA ARG A 18 11.54 -28.29 2.38
C ARG A 18 12.67 -28.99 3.12
N ASN A 19 13.41 -28.23 3.94
CA ASN A 19 14.52 -28.73 4.73
C ASN A 19 14.16 -28.80 6.24
N ALA A 20 12.90 -29.13 6.56
CA ALA A 20 12.48 -29.26 7.94
C ALA A 20 13.29 -30.34 8.66
N GLY A 21 13.87 -30.00 9.82
CA GLY A 21 14.71 -30.88 10.61
C GLY A 21 16.18 -31.03 10.13
N VAL A 22 16.56 -30.40 9.03
CA VAL A 22 17.97 -30.39 8.55
C VAL A 22 18.84 -29.44 9.36
N TYR A 23 18.29 -28.28 9.71
CA TYR A 23 18.99 -27.23 10.45
C TYR A 23 18.30 -26.92 11.78
N LYS A 24 19.07 -26.48 12.75
CA LYS A 24 18.57 -25.83 13.95
C LYS A 24 18.19 -24.38 13.59
N ILE A 25 16.90 -24.11 13.46
CA ILE A 25 16.36 -22.81 13.07
C ILE A 25 15.40 -22.26 14.11
N GLU A 26 15.32 -20.93 14.17
CA GLU A 26 14.28 -20.19 14.89
C GLU A 26 13.58 -19.22 13.93
N ARG A 27 12.25 -19.21 13.95
CA ARG A 27 11.42 -18.31 13.13
C ARG A 27 10.62 -17.37 14.01
N ARG A 28 10.62 -16.09 13.62
CA ARG A 28 9.86 -15.05 14.30
C ARG A 28 9.16 -14.18 13.27
N ILE A 29 7.94 -13.72 13.65
CA ILE A 29 7.21 -12.69 12.92
C ILE A 29 6.99 -11.54 13.89
N ALA A 30 7.36 -10.33 13.48
CA ALA A 30 7.11 -9.11 14.22
C ALA A 30 6.26 -8.15 13.39
N LYS A 31 5.38 -7.43 14.05
CA LYS A 31 4.56 -6.39 13.46
C LYS A 31 4.81 -5.09 14.21
N SER A 32 4.92 -3.96 13.51
CA SER A 32 5.00 -2.66 14.19
C SER A 32 3.74 -2.40 15.01
N THR A 33 3.84 -1.64 16.08
CA THR A 33 2.71 -1.24 16.93
C THR A 33 1.60 -0.57 16.12
N ILE A 34 1.97 0.20 15.10
CA ILE A 34 1.07 0.88 14.17
C ILE A 34 0.47 -0.08 13.14
N GLY A 35 1.09 -1.24 12.90
CA GLY A 35 0.57 -2.29 12.03
C GLY A 35 0.87 -2.14 10.55
N ASN A 36 1.65 -1.14 10.13
CA ASN A 36 1.99 -0.87 8.74
C ASN A 36 3.30 -1.51 8.25
N LYS A 37 3.98 -2.27 9.12
CA LYS A 37 5.22 -2.99 8.83
C LYS A 37 5.13 -4.40 9.40
N ILE A 38 5.51 -5.40 8.61
CA ILE A 38 5.60 -6.80 9.03
C ILE A 38 7.00 -7.29 8.72
N LEU A 39 7.68 -7.83 9.72
CA LEU A 39 9.04 -8.35 9.64
C LEU A 39 9.02 -9.86 9.87
N PHE A 40 9.65 -10.60 8.96
CA PHE A 40 9.89 -12.03 9.04
C PHE A 40 11.37 -12.27 9.30
N ILE A 41 11.69 -13.11 10.27
CA ILE A 41 13.05 -13.43 10.68
C ILE A 41 13.22 -14.93 10.76
N GLU A 42 14.23 -15.49 10.12
CA GLU A 42 14.68 -16.86 10.32
C GLU A 42 16.16 -16.85 10.63
N GLN A 43 16.53 -17.39 11.80
CA GLN A 43 17.91 -17.60 12.21
C GLN A 43 18.28 -19.06 12.05
N ASN A 44 19.37 -19.32 11.32
CA ASN A 44 19.97 -20.63 11.15
C ASN A 44 21.24 -20.72 12.00
N PHE A 45 21.16 -21.44 13.12
CA PHE A 45 22.26 -21.54 14.08
C PHE A 45 23.43 -22.39 13.56
N ASP A 46 23.17 -23.36 12.69
CA ASP A 46 24.21 -24.24 12.16
C ASP A 46 25.06 -23.54 11.12
N LEU A 47 24.48 -22.60 10.36
CA LEU A 47 25.19 -21.79 9.37
C LEU A 47 25.67 -20.45 9.94
N GLY A 48 25.23 -20.07 11.15
CA GLY A 48 25.54 -18.76 11.74
C GLY A 48 25.00 -17.59 10.90
N LEU A 49 23.85 -17.76 10.26
CA LEU A 49 23.23 -16.76 9.39
C LEU A 49 21.82 -16.43 9.86
N THR A 50 21.46 -15.17 9.77
CA THR A 50 20.08 -14.70 9.95
C THR A 50 19.57 -14.04 8.67
N PHE A 51 18.49 -14.56 8.10
CA PHE A 51 17.79 -13.91 6.99
C PHE A 51 16.51 -13.27 7.51
N GLN A 52 16.31 -12.03 7.13
CA GLN A 52 15.09 -11.31 7.45
C GLN A 52 14.59 -10.47 6.28
N TYR A 53 13.29 -10.34 6.18
CA TYR A 53 12.69 -9.37 5.27
C TYR A 53 11.48 -8.69 5.90
N ALA A 54 11.28 -7.43 5.55
CA ALA A 54 10.13 -6.65 5.98
C ALA A 54 9.32 -6.20 4.77
N TRP A 55 7.98 -6.31 4.89
CA TRP A 55 7.05 -5.64 4.00
C TRP A 55 6.57 -4.33 4.62
N MET A 56 6.64 -3.26 3.86
CA MET A 56 6.32 -1.90 4.28
C MET A 56 5.65 -1.14 3.14
N ASN A 57 4.80 -0.19 3.50
CA ASN A 57 4.25 0.78 2.55
C ASN A 57 5.05 2.07 2.62
N ALA A 58 5.24 2.70 1.48
CA ALA A 58 5.85 4.02 1.36
C ALA A 58 4.85 5.02 0.81
N ASP A 59 5.04 6.30 1.10
CA ASP A 59 4.18 7.37 0.60
C ASP A 59 4.31 7.54 -0.93
N ALA A 60 5.53 7.43 -1.47
CA ALA A 60 5.83 7.66 -2.88
C ALA A 60 6.19 6.41 -3.70
N TYR A 61 6.60 5.32 -3.08
CA TYR A 61 7.18 4.16 -3.78
C TYR A 61 6.36 2.86 -3.63
N GLY A 62 5.09 2.96 -3.31
CA GLY A 62 4.20 1.82 -3.20
C GLY A 62 4.62 0.81 -2.12
N TRP A 63 4.83 -0.45 -2.49
CA TRP A 63 5.20 -1.53 -1.59
C TRP A 63 6.69 -1.81 -1.63
N ILE A 64 7.33 -1.86 -0.45
CA ILE A 64 8.75 -2.11 -0.30
C ILE A 64 8.96 -3.42 0.47
N LYS A 65 9.69 -4.35 -0.14
CA LYS A 65 10.31 -5.49 0.53
C LYS A 65 11.76 -5.15 0.81
N LYS A 66 12.11 -4.93 2.08
CA LYS A 66 13.50 -4.76 2.53
C LYS A 66 14.00 -6.09 3.05
N SER A 67 14.99 -6.66 2.37
CA SER A 67 15.63 -7.92 2.75
C SER A 67 17.01 -7.66 3.34
N LYS A 68 17.40 -8.50 4.30
CA LYS A 68 18.70 -8.42 4.97
C LYS A 68 19.22 -9.82 5.29
N LEU A 69 20.48 -10.06 4.99
CA LEU A 69 21.24 -11.22 5.44
C LEU A 69 22.31 -10.76 6.42
N VAL A 70 22.31 -11.37 7.60
CA VAL A 70 23.30 -11.09 8.67
C VAL A 70 24.18 -12.32 8.83
N ASN A 71 25.48 -12.11 8.88
CA ASN A 71 26.44 -13.14 9.25
C ASN A 71 26.76 -13.01 10.74
N ASP A 72 26.16 -13.88 11.54
CA ASP A 72 26.33 -13.93 13.00
C ASP A 72 27.58 -14.76 13.40
N SER A 73 28.26 -15.40 12.43
CA SER A 73 29.45 -16.23 12.68
C SER A 73 30.74 -15.42 12.78
N ASN A 74 31.81 -16.07 13.13
CA ASN A 74 33.16 -15.48 13.14
C ASN A 74 33.90 -15.68 11.80
N ASP A 75 33.30 -16.39 10.86
CA ASP A 75 33.88 -16.73 9.58
C ASP A 75 33.33 -15.86 8.46
N LYS A 76 34.13 -15.72 7.41
CA LYS A 76 33.68 -15.16 6.12
C LYS A 76 32.88 -16.22 5.38
N ILE A 77 31.72 -15.89 4.89
CA ILE A 77 30.78 -16.81 4.22
C ILE A 77 30.54 -16.35 2.78
N GLU A 78 30.64 -17.29 1.84
CA GLU A 78 30.24 -17.06 0.44
C GLU A 78 28.78 -17.51 0.27
N VAL A 79 27.99 -16.65 -0.34
CA VAL A 79 26.57 -16.88 -0.55
C VAL A 79 26.21 -16.64 -2.01
N GLU A 80 25.51 -17.60 -2.60
CA GLU A 80 24.79 -17.44 -3.84
C GLU A 80 23.30 -17.42 -3.53
N ILE A 81 22.59 -16.38 -3.95
CA ILE A 81 21.21 -16.13 -3.55
C ILE A 81 20.28 -15.92 -4.75
N ILE A 82 19.07 -16.46 -4.64
CA ILE A 82 17.89 -15.95 -5.34
C ILE A 82 16.94 -15.37 -4.31
N ASP A 83 16.60 -14.10 -4.45
CA ASP A 83 15.53 -13.43 -3.68
C ASP A 83 14.68 -12.57 -4.59
N GLY A 84 13.42 -12.33 -4.21
CA GLY A 84 12.52 -11.47 -4.99
C GLY A 84 11.06 -11.65 -4.65
N VAL A 85 10.22 -11.51 -5.68
CA VAL A 85 8.76 -11.57 -5.58
C VAL A 85 8.22 -12.53 -6.64
N GLN A 86 7.25 -13.36 -6.27
CA GLN A 86 6.61 -14.34 -7.15
C GLN A 86 5.11 -14.08 -7.26
N ASN A 87 4.48 -14.69 -8.27
CA ASN A 87 3.04 -14.63 -8.51
C ASN A 87 2.51 -13.20 -8.70
N VAL A 88 3.28 -12.36 -9.38
CA VAL A 88 2.91 -10.98 -9.66
C VAL A 88 1.85 -10.97 -10.76
N LEU A 89 0.73 -10.32 -10.47
CA LEU A 89 -0.32 -10.09 -11.45
C LEU A 89 0.05 -8.88 -12.34
N PRO A 90 -0.27 -8.92 -13.64
CA PRO A 90 -0.12 -7.77 -14.51
C PRO A 90 -1.13 -6.66 -14.17
N SER A 91 -0.84 -5.45 -14.58
CA SER A 91 -1.76 -4.33 -14.43
C SER A 91 -3.11 -4.63 -15.09
N GLY A 92 -4.20 -4.24 -14.42
CA GLY A 92 -5.57 -4.44 -14.90
C GLY A 92 -6.15 -5.85 -14.67
N VAL A 93 -5.38 -6.77 -14.08
CA VAL A 93 -5.86 -8.10 -13.71
C VAL A 93 -6.00 -8.19 -12.19
N ASP A 94 -7.22 -8.28 -11.71
CA ASP A 94 -7.52 -8.56 -10.31
C ASP A 94 -7.55 -10.07 -10.02
N GLN A 95 -7.60 -10.40 -8.74
CA GLN A 95 -7.66 -11.81 -8.30
C GLN A 95 -8.89 -12.55 -8.83
N LEU A 96 -10.02 -11.88 -8.95
CA LEU A 96 -11.26 -12.48 -9.44
C LEU A 96 -11.13 -12.86 -10.92
N THR A 97 -10.61 -11.96 -11.75
CA THR A 97 -10.32 -12.18 -13.16
C THR A 97 -9.32 -13.32 -13.32
N GLN A 98 -8.23 -13.33 -12.53
CA GLN A 98 -7.25 -14.41 -12.54
C GLN A 98 -7.88 -15.77 -12.18
N ASN A 99 -8.75 -15.81 -11.19
CA ASN A 99 -9.38 -17.07 -10.76
C ASN A 99 -10.42 -17.60 -11.74
N LYS A 100 -11.19 -16.70 -12.37
CA LYS A 100 -12.26 -17.09 -13.32
C LYS A 100 -11.75 -17.38 -14.72
N LEU A 101 -10.74 -16.66 -15.17
CA LEU A 101 -10.28 -16.65 -16.56
C LEU A 101 -8.78 -16.99 -16.64
N SER A 102 -8.26 -17.80 -15.73
CA SER A 102 -6.81 -18.04 -15.56
C SER A 102 -6.10 -18.41 -16.86
N THR A 103 -6.64 -19.32 -17.65
CA THR A 103 -6.03 -19.76 -18.92
C THR A 103 -5.98 -18.62 -19.95
N LEU A 104 -7.06 -17.84 -20.05
CA LEU A 104 -7.13 -16.70 -20.96
C LEU A 104 -6.18 -15.58 -20.51
N VAL A 105 -6.19 -15.26 -19.22
CA VAL A 105 -5.27 -14.26 -18.63
C VAL A 105 -3.81 -14.67 -18.82
N ASP A 106 -3.49 -15.96 -18.58
CA ASP A 106 -2.12 -16.46 -18.74
C ASP A 106 -1.65 -16.38 -20.18
N ALA A 107 -2.53 -16.61 -21.18
CA ALA A 107 -2.19 -16.49 -22.59
C ALA A 107 -1.72 -15.07 -23.00
N TYR A 108 -2.20 -14.02 -22.31
CA TYR A 108 -1.87 -12.64 -22.63
C TYR A 108 -0.87 -11.99 -21.66
N LYS A 109 -0.43 -12.71 -20.62
CA LYS A 109 0.58 -12.19 -19.69
C LYS A 109 1.92 -12.04 -20.35
N LYS A 110 2.53 -10.89 -20.10
CA LYS A 110 3.90 -10.59 -20.48
C LYS A 110 4.66 -9.93 -19.34
N THR A 111 5.83 -10.47 -19.03
CA THR A 111 6.80 -9.86 -18.13
C THR A 111 8.05 -9.54 -18.92
N GLU A 112 8.55 -8.31 -18.83
CA GLU A 112 9.71 -7.83 -19.58
C GLU A 112 10.74 -7.23 -18.61
N LEU A 113 12.02 -7.54 -18.84
CA LEU A 113 13.14 -6.99 -18.08
C LEU A 113 13.62 -5.68 -18.72
N VAL A 114 13.74 -4.64 -17.91
CA VAL A 114 14.51 -3.43 -18.22
C VAL A 114 15.84 -3.55 -17.50
N ALA A 115 16.77 -4.26 -18.14
CA ALA A 115 18.02 -4.74 -17.52
C ALA A 115 18.88 -3.60 -16.95
N ASP A 116 19.00 -2.49 -17.67
CA ASP A 116 19.81 -1.32 -17.31
C ASP A 116 19.22 -0.50 -16.13
N ALA A 117 18.01 -0.84 -15.70
CA ALA A 117 17.34 -0.27 -14.53
C ALA A 117 17.03 -1.30 -13.44
N SER A 118 17.48 -2.57 -13.59
CA SER A 118 17.17 -3.65 -12.64
C SER A 118 15.67 -3.72 -12.30
N MET A 119 14.82 -3.69 -13.35
CA MET A 119 13.38 -3.52 -13.23
C MET A 119 12.63 -4.49 -14.15
N ALA A 120 11.50 -5.01 -13.68
CA ALA A 120 10.56 -5.78 -14.50
C ALA A 120 9.22 -5.07 -14.67
N LEU A 121 8.64 -5.19 -15.84
CA LEU A 121 7.31 -4.71 -16.23
C LEU A 121 6.36 -5.89 -16.35
N PHE A 122 5.25 -5.86 -15.62
CA PHE A 122 4.20 -6.87 -15.65
C PHE A 122 2.97 -6.28 -16.30
N ARG A 123 2.66 -6.72 -17.52
CA ARG A 123 1.56 -6.21 -18.32
C ARG A 123 0.79 -7.31 -19.03
N MET A 124 -0.36 -6.96 -19.56
CA MET A 124 -1.07 -7.75 -20.55
C MET A 124 -0.64 -7.30 -21.95
N GLU A 125 -0.54 -8.20 -22.90
CA GLU A 125 -0.32 -7.83 -24.32
C GLU A 125 -1.54 -7.16 -24.90
N SER A 126 -2.75 -7.55 -24.43
CA SER A 126 -4.02 -6.94 -24.78
C SER A 126 -4.96 -6.92 -23.59
N ILE A 127 -5.87 -5.95 -23.52
CA ILE A 127 -6.96 -5.94 -22.55
C ILE A 127 -7.98 -7.02 -22.94
N LEU A 128 -8.43 -7.81 -21.95
CA LEU A 128 -9.46 -8.82 -22.15
C LEU A 128 -10.83 -8.13 -22.30
N VAL A 129 -11.25 -7.85 -23.53
CA VAL A 129 -12.53 -7.24 -23.84
C VAL A 129 -13.20 -7.99 -25.00
N ASP A 130 -14.51 -8.12 -24.94
CA ASP A 130 -15.32 -8.66 -26.03
C ASP A 130 -15.70 -7.52 -27.02
N ARG A 131 -14.66 -7.01 -27.70
CA ARG A 131 -14.80 -5.96 -28.73
C ARG A 131 -14.04 -6.39 -29.98
N ALA A 132 -14.56 -6.01 -31.14
CA ALA A 132 -13.92 -6.27 -32.43
C ALA A 132 -12.60 -5.50 -32.63
N GLU A 133 -12.38 -4.44 -31.88
CA GLU A 133 -11.20 -3.57 -31.98
C GLU A 133 -10.10 -4.04 -31.02
N PRO A 134 -8.83 -4.07 -31.47
CA PRO A 134 -7.70 -4.36 -30.59
C PRO A 134 -7.63 -3.33 -29.47
N SER A 135 -7.43 -3.79 -28.24
CA SER A 135 -7.28 -2.94 -27.07
C SER A 135 -5.90 -3.18 -26.44
N GLU A 136 -4.99 -2.23 -26.61
CA GLU A 136 -3.67 -2.30 -26.00
C GLU A 136 -3.73 -2.08 -24.47
N SER A 137 -2.90 -2.79 -23.75
CA SER A 137 -2.69 -2.53 -22.33
C SER A 137 -1.60 -1.47 -22.17
N LEU A 138 -2.01 -0.24 -21.84
CA LEU A 138 -1.12 0.92 -21.72
C LEU A 138 -0.51 1.11 -20.32
N ARG A 139 -0.73 0.17 -19.41
CA ARG A 139 -0.24 0.23 -18.04
C ARG A 139 0.46 -1.07 -17.65
N ALA A 140 1.47 -0.95 -16.77
CA ALA A 140 2.19 -2.06 -16.19
C ALA A 140 2.24 -1.96 -14.67
N ASN A 141 2.30 -3.09 -13.99
CA ASN A 141 2.87 -3.13 -12.64
C ASN A 141 4.39 -3.23 -12.78
N VAL A 142 5.11 -2.56 -11.91
CA VAL A 142 6.56 -2.43 -11.99
C VAL A 142 7.17 -2.96 -10.70
N ILE A 143 8.24 -3.76 -10.82
CA ILE A 143 9.05 -4.13 -9.67
C ILE A 143 10.52 -3.90 -10.03
N TRP A 144 11.24 -3.22 -9.14
CA TRP A 144 12.67 -2.99 -9.30
C TRP A 144 13.46 -3.40 -8.06
N ASN A 145 14.73 -3.66 -8.27
CA ASN A 145 15.67 -4.07 -7.21
C ASN A 145 16.77 -3.03 -7.01
N TYR A 146 17.22 -2.90 -5.77
CA TYR A 146 18.38 -2.10 -5.40
C TYR A 146 19.18 -2.76 -4.28
N GLY A 147 20.50 -2.72 -4.37
CA GLY A 147 21.42 -3.20 -3.33
C GLY A 147 21.98 -4.59 -3.59
N LEU A 148 21.59 -5.26 -4.69
CA LEU A 148 22.24 -6.48 -5.19
C LEU A 148 23.05 -6.16 -6.44
N ASP A 149 24.36 -6.09 -6.28
CA ASP A 149 25.28 -5.78 -7.37
C ASP A 149 25.42 -6.96 -8.32
N LYS A 150 25.58 -6.68 -9.62
CA LYS A 150 25.81 -7.68 -10.69
C LYS A 150 24.75 -8.80 -10.69
N ALA A 151 23.53 -8.49 -10.30
CA ALA A 151 22.46 -9.47 -10.33
C ALA A 151 22.02 -9.79 -11.75
N SER A 152 21.77 -11.06 -12.04
CA SER A 152 20.93 -11.51 -13.14
C SER A 152 19.49 -11.70 -12.65
N TYR A 153 18.53 -11.72 -13.58
CA TYR A 153 17.12 -11.72 -13.19
C TYR A 153 16.37 -12.87 -13.84
N LEU A 154 15.45 -13.48 -13.05
CA LEU A 154 14.46 -14.42 -13.53
C LEU A 154 13.08 -13.73 -13.48
N LEU A 155 12.30 -13.90 -14.54
CA LEU A 155 10.96 -13.32 -14.69
C LEU A 155 9.85 -14.35 -14.47
N SER A 156 10.25 -15.58 -14.20
CA SER A 156 9.37 -16.72 -13.89
C SER A 156 9.94 -17.57 -12.75
N SER A 157 9.15 -18.50 -12.24
CA SER A 157 9.59 -19.45 -11.20
C SER A 157 10.13 -20.77 -11.79
N ARG A 158 10.27 -20.87 -13.11
CA ARG A 158 10.59 -22.13 -13.81
C ARG A 158 11.94 -22.72 -13.43
N GLN A 159 12.92 -21.88 -13.16
CA GLN A 159 14.30 -22.29 -12.89
C GLN A 159 14.63 -22.47 -11.40
N LEU A 160 13.66 -22.27 -10.49
CA LEU A 160 13.92 -22.36 -9.05
C LEU A 160 14.34 -23.76 -8.59
N ASP A 161 13.77 -24.81 -9.20
CA ASP A 161 14.15 -26.18 -8.84
C ASP A 161 15.56 -26.54 -9.40
N ALA A 162 15.93 -25.99 -10.55
CA ALA A 162 17.30 -26.12 -11.08
C ALA A 162 18.31 -25.45 -10.13
N PHE A 163 18.01 -24.21 -9.69
CA PHE A 163 18.83 -23.53 -8.68
C PHE A 163 18.97 -24.34 -7.39
N ARG A 164 17.87 -24.87 -6.85
CA ARG A 164 17.90 -25.72 -5.65
C ARG A 164 18.78 -26.94 -5.79
N ALA A 165 18.84 -27.50 -7.00
CA ALA A 165 19.68 -28.65 -7.33
C ALA A 165 21.15 -28.28 -7.59
N GLY A 166 21.53 -26.99 -7.46
CA GLY A 166 22.87 -26.51 -7.78
C GLY A 166 23.20 -26.53 -9.27
N LEU A 167 22.17 -26.53 -10.14
CA LEU A 167 22.35 -26.46 -11.58
C LEU A 167 22.44 -25.01 -12.03
N GLU A 168 23.11 -24.81 -13.15
CA GLU A 168 23.23 -23.49 -13.79
C GLU A 168 21.85 -22.95 -14.19
N ILE A 169 21.64 -21.66 -13.98
CA ILE A 169 20.42 -20.94 -14.36
C ILE A 169 20.75 -19.80 -15.31
N GLU A 170 19.84 -19.53 -16.23
CA GLU A 170 20.00 -18.51 -17.24
C GLU A 170 19.13 -17.29 -16.95
N ALA A 171 19.66 -16.08 -17.20
CA ALA A 171 18.90 -14.84 -17.08
C ALA A 171 17.74 -14.81 -18.07
N GLU A 172 16.58 -14.32 -17.62
CA GLU A 172 15.38 -14.18 -18.42
C GLU A 172 15.15 -12.71 -18.79
N ASN A 173 15.05 -12.39 -20.09
CA ASN A 173 14.74 -11.05 -20.56
C ASN A 173 13.23 -10.84 -20.77
N GLU A 174 12.51 -11.92 -21.04
CA GLU A 174 11.06 -11.91 -21.26
C GLU A 174 10.46 -13.25 -20.77
N ALA A 175 9.27 -13.17 -20.19
CA ALA A 175 8.45 -14.34 -19.87
C ALA A 175 7.01 -14.12 -20.34
N LYS A 176 6.48 -15.07 -21.11
CA LYS A 176 5.11 -15.05 -21.64
C LYS A 176 4.33 -16.28 -21.24
N GLY A 177 3.03 -16.15 -21.12
CA GLY A 177 2.12 -17.25 -20.85
C GLY A 177 2.28 -17.91 -19.50
N VAL A 178 2.92 -17.25 -18.53
CA VAL A 178 3.19 -17.78 -17.21
C VAL A 178 2.97 -16.72 -16.13
N ARG A 179 2.84 -17.17 -14.89
CA ARG A 179 2.81 -16.26 -13.74
C ARG A 179 4.15 -15.54 -13.64
N GLY A 180 4.08 -14.22 -13.58
CA GLY A 180 5.26 -13.36 -13.47
C GLY A 180 5.97 -13.51 -12.12
N ALA A 181 7.29 -13.39 -12.17
CA ALA A 181 8.14 -13.22 -11.00
C ALA A 181 9.19 -12.14 -11.27
N PHE A 182 9.79 -11.60 -10.26
CA PHE A 182 10.99 -10.80 -10.36
C PHE A 182 11.95 -11.28 -9.28
N LEU A 183 12.94 -12.07 -9.70
CA LEU A 183 13.87 -12.74 -8.81
C LEU A 183 15.28 -12.31 -9.21
N ALA A 184 16.02 -11.72 -8.28
CA ALA A 184 17.41 -11.37 -8.46
C ALA A 184 18.30 -12.53 -8.02
N HIS A 185 19.20 -12.96 -8.90
CA HIS A 185 20.23 -13.96 -8.67
C HIS A 185 21.60 -13.30 -8.64
N THR A 186 22.36 -13.50 -7.60
CA THR A 186 23.73 -12.97 -7.45
C THR A 186 24.52 -13.77 -6.42
N SER A 187 25.85 -13.63 -6.50
CA SER A 187 26.76 -14.18 -5.50
C SER A 187 27.57 -13.08 -4.86
N PHE A 188 27.77 -13.18 -3.57
CA PHE A 188 28.61 -12.24 -2.79
C PHE A 188 29.21 -12.93 -1.58
N THR A 189 30.19 -12.25 -1.00
CA THR A 189 30.76 -12.67 0.24
C THR A 189 30.32 -11.73 1.36
N ILE A 190 29.94 -12.30 2.52
CA ILE A 190 29.59 -11.55 3.71
C ILE A 190 30.66 -11.79 4.79
N SER A 191 31.26 -10.71 5.26
CA SER A 191 32.31 -10.78 6.29
C SER A 191 31.71 -11.17 7.66
N SER A 192 32.56 -11.66 8.56
CA SER A 192 32.17 -11.94 9.95
C SER A 192 31.48 -10.74 10.60
N LYS A 193 30.37 -10.96 11.29
CA LYS A 193 29.64 -9.94 12.04
C LYS A 193 29.17 -8.73 11.21
N THR A 194 28.95 -8.94 9.91
CA THR A 194 28.42 -7.89 9.01
C THR A 194 27.07 -8.28 8.43
N GLU A 195 26.43 -7.32 7.78
CA GLU A 195 25.15 -7.54 7.11
C GLU A 195 25.13 -6.97 5.70
N LYS A 196 24.28 -7.54 4.84
CA LYS A 196 23.96 -7.00 3.52
C LYS A 196 22.45 -6.77 3.40
N THR A 197 22.08 -5.57 2.97
CA THR A 197 20.68 -5.16 2.81
C THR A 197 20.38 -4.84 1.34
N TRP A 198 19.18 -5.21 0.88
CA TRP A 198 18.68 -4.87 -0.44
C TRP A 198 17.16 -4.68 -0.42
N PHE A 199 16.63 -4.12 -1.51
CA PHE A 199 15.23 -3.73 -1.63
C PHE A 199 14.61 -4.27 -2.92
N PHE A 200 13.35 -4.67 -2.83
CA PHE A 200 12.44 -4.80 -3.96
C PHE A 200 11.29 -3.81 -3.75
N VAL A 201 11.01 -3.02 -4.76
CA VAL A 201 9.97 -1.98 -4.70
C VAL A 201 8.96 -2.26 -5.79
N ALA A 202 7.69 -2.32 -5.42
CA ALA A 202 6.59 -2.65 -6.32
C ALA A 202 5.61 -1.47 -6.42
N GLU A 203 5.40 -1.00 -7.64
CA GLU A 203 4.45 0.06 -7.98
C GLU A 203 3.42 -0.47 -8.96
N VAL A 204 2.15 -0.12 -8.76
CA VAL A 204 1.06 -0.66 -9.56
C VAL A 204 0.54 0.35 -10.58
N SER A 205 0.02 -0.16 -11.70
CA SER A 205 -0.72 0.61 -12.70
C SER A 205 0.02 1.83 -13.27
N GLN A 206 1.33 1.68 -13.51
CA GLN A 206 2.20 2.72 -14.06
C GLN A 206 1.99 2.87 -15.57
N ASP A 207 1.86 4.11 -16.04
CA ASP A 207 1.86 4.42 -17.47
C ASP A 207 3.29 4.59 -18.01
N ALA A 208 3.43 4.79 -19.32
CA ALA A 208 4.73 4.89 -19.98
C ALA A 208 5.59 6.08 -19.48
N VAL A 209 4.96 7.18 -19.05
CA VAL A 209 5.67 8.35 -18.51
C VAL A 209 6.20 8.03 -17.11
N GLN A 210 5.39 7.42 -16.27
CA GLN A 210 5.78 6.99 -14.93
C GLN A 210 6.90 5.95 -14.96
N VAL A 211 6.80 4.96 -15.87
CA VAL A 211 7.87 3.97 -16.08
C VAL A 211 9.19 4.64 -16.50
N ARG A 212 9.14 5.56 -17.47
CA ARG A 212 10.32 6.31 -17.90
C ARG A 212 10.94 7.13 -16.77
N ASN A 213 10.11 7.78 -15.96
CA ASN A 213 10.58 8.56 -14.81
C ASN A 213 11.22 7.65 -13.75
N CYS A 214 10.66 6.47 -13.50
CA CYS A 214 11.25 5.46 -12.62
C CYS A 214 12.62 4.98 -13.13
N ILE A 215 12.75 4.71 -14.42
CA ILE A 215 14.05 4.35 -15.03
C ILE A 215 15.08 5.47 -14.85
N ALA A 216 14.68 6.73 -15.10
CA ALA A 216 15.55 7.88 -14.92
C ALA A 216 15.96 8.06 -13.45
N PHE A 217 15.05 7.86 -12.51
CA PHE A 217 15.33 7.87 -11.08
C PHE A 217 16.37 6.82 -10.71
N LEU A 218 16.17 5.56 -11.12
CA LEU A 218 17.07 4.45 -10.79
C LEU A 218 18.49 4.63 -11.36
N LYS A 219 18.63 5.30 -12.51
CA LYS A 219 19.92 5.58 -13.14
C LYS A 219 20.69 6.75 -12.51
N ASN A 220 19.98 7.74 -12.01
CA ASN A 220 20.58 9.02 -11.61
C ASN A 220 20.67 9.19 -10.09
N GLU A 221 19.78 8.55 -9.33
CA GLU A 221 19.73 8.73 -7.88
C GLU A 221 20.77 7.86 -7.18
N LYS A 222 21.54 8.49 -6.28
CA LYS A 222 22.62 7.82 -5.54
C LYS A 222 22.21 7.41 -4.12
N ASN A 223 21.17 8.02 -3.58
CA ASN A 223 20.74 7.85 -2.19
C ASN A 223 19.39 7.13 -2.07
N ILE A 224 19.13 6.17 -2.97
CA ILE A 224 17.88 5.41 -3.01
C ILE A 224 17.47 4.85 -1.64
N PRO A 225 18.36 4.20 -0.85
CA PRO A 225 17.97 3.67 0.46
C PRO A 225 17.45 4.75 1.41
N LEU A 226 18.09 5.93 1.44
CA LEU A 226 17.65 7.05 2.27
C LEU A 226 16.27 7.57 1.85
N LEU A 227 16.03 7.71 0.55
CA LEU A 227 14.73 8.16 0.03
C LEU A 227 13.61 7.15 0.33
N LEU A 228 13.89 5.85 0.23
CA LEU A 228 12.94 4.81 0.62
C LEU A 228 12.58 4.89 2.11
N GLU A 229 13.58 5.00 2.99
CA GLU A 229 13.35 5.12 4.44
C GLU A 229 12.59 6.41 4.80
N GLN A 230 12.90 7.53 4.17
CA GLN A 230 12.17 8.78 4.36
C GLN A 230 10.71 8.66 3.90
N SER A 231 10.45 8.01 2.76
CA SER A 231 9.10 7.80 2.26
C SER A 231 8.30 6.85 3.16
N ILE A 232 8.91 5.79 3.70
CA ILE A 232 8.29 4.90 4.70
C ILE A 232 7.96 5.67 5.97
N ALA A 233 8.89 6.51 6.45
CA ALA A 233 8.67 7.33 7.65
C ALA A 233 7.52 8.33 7.45
N LYS A 234 7.45 8.98 6.29
CA LYS A 234 6.38 9.91 5.92
C LYS A 234 5.02 9.21 5.89
N GLY A 235 4.91 8.03 5.25
CA GLY A 235 3.68 7.24 5.24
C GLY A 235 3.26 6.79 6.64
N THR A 236 4.22 6.44 7.50
CA THR A 236 3.96 6.12 8.90
C THR A 236 3.45 7.33 9.68
N ALA A 237 4.06 8.50 9.51
CA ALA A 237 3.63 9.74 10.15
C ALA A 237 2.22 10.16 9.69
N ALA A 238 1.92 10.02 8.40
CA ALA A 238 0.58 10.29 7.87
C ALA A 238 -0.49 9.37 8.48
N LEU A 239 -0.20 8.08 8.64
CA LEU A 239 -1.10 7.15 9.31
C LEU A 239 -1.31 7.51 10.79
N ASN A 240 -0.24 7.88 11.49
CA ASN A 240 -0.33 8.35 12.87
C ASN A 240 -1.18 9.62 12.99
N ALA A 241 -1.02 10.57 12.09
CA ALA A 241 -1.82 11.78 12.07
C ALA A 241 -3.33 11.45 11.92
N ILE A 242 -3.69 10.58 10.97
CA ILE A 242 -5.08 10.14 10.76
C ILE A 242 -5.68 9.54 12.04
N VAL A 243 -4.94 8.67 12.72
CA VAL A 243 -5.44 8.00 13.94
C VAL A 243 -5.42 8.95 15.14
N GLY A 244 -4.48 9.89 15.18
CA GLY A 244 -4.41 10.94 16.18
C GLY A 244 -5.60 11.91 16.16
N GLU A 245 -6.14 12.22 14.97
CA GLU A 245 -7.33 13.07 14.80
C GLU A 245 -8.59 12.51 15.48
N VAL A 246 -8.61 11.22 15.78
CA VAL A 246 -9.75 10.52 16.40
C VAL A 246 -9.39 9.87 17.75
N ASP A 247 -8.47 10.46 18.48
CA ASP A 247 -8.02 10.01 19.82
C ASP A 247 -7.47 8.56 19.85
N GLY A 248 -6.84 8.14 18.78
CA GLY A 248 -6.30 6.78 18.67
C GLY A 248 -4.86 6.63 19.16
N ILE A 249 -4.18 7.73 19.54
CA ILE A 249 -2.83 7.72 20.07
C ILE A 249 -2.91 7.92 21.59
N GLN A 250 -2.53 6.90 22.34
CA GLN A 250 -2.43 6.93 23.79
C GLN A 250 -1.03 6.49 24.21
N GLU A 251 -0.44 7.19 25.14
CA GLU A 251 0.87 6.86 25.70
C GLU A 251 0.68 6.34 27.14
N THR A 252 0.87 5.05 27.34
CA THR A 252 0.76 4.37 28.63
C THR A 252 1.96 3.44 28.85
N ALA A 253 2.08 2.88 30.03
CA ALA A 253 3.08 1.87 30.34
C ALA A 253 2.76 0.48 29.74
N ASP A 254 1.60 0.29 29.10
CA ASP A 254 1.16 -0.95 28.46
C ASP A 254 1.22 -0.82 26.93
N ASP A 255 2.33 -1.25 26.34
CA ASP A 255 2.55 -1.27 24.88
C ASP A 255 1.49 -2.09 24.12
N HIS A 256 1.00 -3.18 24.72
CA HIS A 256 -0.03 -4.00 24.09
C HIS A 256 -1.38 -3.31 24.11
N GLY A 257 -1.72 -2.63 25.21
CA GLY A 257 -2.91 -1.80 25.30
C GLY A 257 -2.91 -0.68 24.28
N MET A 258 -1.80 0.06 24.17
CA MET A 258 -1.61 1.11 23.16
C MET A 258 -1.78 0.59 21.73
N ALA A 259 -1.13 -0.53 21.38
CA ALA A 259 -1.22 -1.11 20.04
C ALA A 259 -2.64 -1.59 19.70
N ARG A 260 -3.36 -2.16 20.67
CA ARG A 260 -4.75 -2.59 20.49
C ARG A 260 -5.68 -1.40 20.33
N HIS A 261 -5.51 -0.36 21.14
CA HIS A 261 -6.29 0.87 21.02
C HIS A 261 -6.11 1.52 19.65
N PHE A 262 -4.85 1.72 19.24
CA PHE A 262 -4.51 2.23 17.92
C PHE A 262 -5.19 1.42 16.80
N ALA A 263 -5.07 0.09 16.84
CA ALA A 263 -5.66 -0.78 15.82
C ALA A 263 -7.19 -0.67 15.80
N ASN A 264 -7.85 -0.63 16.97
CA ASN A 264 -9.30 -0.50 17.07
C ASN A 264 -9.79 0.83 16.51
N VAL A 265 -9.13 1.94 16.87
CA VAL A 265 -9.47 3.28 16.35
C VAL A 265 -9.24 3.34 14.83
N LEU A 266 -8.14 2.82 14.33
CA LEU A 266 -7.88 2.76 12.89
C LEU A 266 -8.99 1.98 12.15
N PHE A 267 -9.41 0.82 12.64
CA PHE A 267 -10.51 0.04 12.04
C PHE A 267 -11.83 0.83 12.02
N ASN A 268 -12.15 1.53 13.10
CA ASN A 268 -13.35 2.35 13.16
C ASN A 268 -13.26 3.56 12.22
N THR A 269 -12.10 4.20 12.14
CA THR A 269 -11.84 5.32 11.22
C THR A 269 -11.99 4.87 9.75
N MET A 270 -11.50 3.69 9.39
CA MET A 270 -11.70 3.12 8.06
C MET A 270 -13.17 2.84 7.73
N ARG A 271 -14.03 2.65 8.72
CA ARG A 271 -15.48 2.47 8.55
C ARG A 271 -16.22 3.78 8.36
N GLY A 272 -15.96 4.76 9.21
CA GLY A 272 -16.75 6.00 9.31
C GLY A 272 -16.04 7.26 8.82
N GLY A 273 -14.72 7.20 8.59
CA GLY A 273 -13.91 8.35 8.18
C GLY A 273 -13.50 9.24 9.36
N PHE A 274 -12.82 10.32 9.01
CA PHE A 274 -12.49 11.44 9.91
C PHE A 274 -12.64 12.76 9.15
N TYR A 275 -12.69 13.89 9.85
CA TYR A 275 -12.85 15.20 9.20
C TYR A 275 -11.59 15.62 8.46
N CYS A 276 -11.72 15.98 7.17
CA CYS A 276 -10.61 16.16 6.24
C CYS A 276 -9.61 17.24 6.65
N ASP A 277 -10.07 18.30 7.28
CA ASP A 277 -9.26 19.44 7.72
C ASP A 277 -9.87 20.05 9.00
N ASN A 278 -10.11 19.24 10.01
CA ASN A 278 -10.69 19.62 11.30
C ASN A 278 -11.98 20.44 11.12
N TYR A 279 -11.96 21.71 11.55
CA TYR A 279 -13.07 22.66 11.41
C TYR A 279 -12.94 23.57 10.18
N ASN A 280 -11.94 23.36 9.31
CA ASN A 280 -11.80 24.12 8.09
C ASN A 280 -12.60 23.46 6.97
N ILE A 281 -13.41 24.24 6.31
CA ILE A 281 -14.29 23.80 5.23
C ILE A 281 -13.79 24.36 3.90
N PHE A 282 -13.70 23.51 2.90
CA PHE A 282 -13.46 23.94 1.51
C PHE A 282 -14.79 24.46 0.92
N GLY A 283 -14.86 25.74 0.59
CA GLY A 283 -16.08 26.36 0.07
C GLY A 283 -16.63 25.66 -1.18
N ALA A 284 -15.75 25.28 -2.10
CA ALA A 284 -16.12 24.53 -3.30
C ALA A 284 -16.70 23.13 -2.98
N ALA A 285 -16.21 22.46 -1.93
CA ALA A 285 -16.72 21.15 -1.51
C ALA A 285 -18.13 21.26 -0.91
N PHE A 286 -18.37 22.28 -0.09
CA PHE A 286 -19.71 22.58 0.41
C PHE A 286 -20.69 22.94 -0.72
N ALA A 287 -20.29 23.81 -1.65
CA ALA A 287 -21.10 24.15 -2.82
C ALA A 287 -21.45 22.92 -3.65
N LYS A 288 -20.51 22.02 -3.86
CA LYS A 288 -20.72 20.74 -4.55
C LYS A 288 -21.72 19.85 -3.79
N HIS A 289 -21.62 19.78 -2.46
CA HIS A 289 -22.57 19.05 -1.61
C HIS A 289 -23.99 19.57 -1.80
N VAL A 290 -24.21 20.89 -1.67
CA VAL A 290 -25.52 21.50 -1.87
C VAL A 290 -26.08 21.17 -3.25
N LYS A 291 -25.25 21.25 -4.31
CA LYS A 291 -25.65 20.95 -5.68
C LYS A 291 -26.05 19.48 -5.88
N ILE A 292 -25.35 18.54 -5.25
CA ILE A 292 -25.64 17.11 -5.37
C ILE A 292 -26.96 16.77 -4.65
N PHE A 293 -27.14 17.28 -3.44
CA PHE A 293 -28.30 16.91 -2.62
C PHE A 293 -29.58 17.71 -2.94
N ASN A 294 -29.45 18.96 -3.42
CA ASN A 294 -30.62 19.75 -3.81
C ASN A 294 -30.29 20.81 -4.86
N THR A 295 -30.52 20.49 -6.12
CA THR A 295 -30.27 21.39 -7.26
C THR A 295 -31.07 22.68 -7.21
N LYS A 296 -32.31 22.66 -6.66
CA LYS A 296 -33.17 23.87 -6.51
C LYS A 296 -32.59 24.83 -5.47
N VAL A 297 -32.12 24.31 -4.33
CA VAL A 297 -31.44 25.10 -3.32
C VAL A 297 -30.12 25.66 -3.84
N ALA A 298 -29.37 24.88 -4.58
CA ALA A 298 -28.14 25.34 -5.22
C ALA A 298 -28.39 26.49 -6.22
N ALA A 299 -29.43 26.37 -7.03
CA ALA A 299 -29.77 27.38 -8.03
C ALA A 299 -30.14 28.72 -7.40
N ARG A 300 -31.03 28.73 -6.39
CA ARG A 300 -31.47 29.97 -5.73
C ARG A 300 -30.42 30.62 -4.84
N ASN A 301 -29.38 29.88 -4.43
CA ASN A 301 -28.24 30.38 -3.64
C ASN A 301 -26.95 30.42 -4.48
N ALA A 302 -27.03 30.44 -5.81
CA ALA A 302 -25.87 30.28 -6.70
C ALA A 302 -24.78 31.35 -6.50
N GLU A 303 -25.17 32.61 -6.29
CA GLU A 303 -24.23 33.70 -6.06
C GLU A 303 -23.51 33.55 -4.72
N PHE A 304 -24.26 33.21 -3.66
CA PHE A 304 -23.68 32.90 -2.35
C PHE A 304 -22.66 31.75 -2.43
N LEU A 305 -23.04 30.62 -3.06
CA LEU A 305 -22.16 29.47 -3.16
C LEU A 305 -20.90 29.75 -3.99
N LYS A 306 -20.98 30.62 -4.99
CA LYS A 306 -19.81 31.09 -5.77
C LYS A 306 -18.93 32.08 -5.00
N SER A 307 -19.49 32.84 -4.07
CA SER A 307 -18.75 33.83 -3.27
C SER A 307 -18.01 33.24 -2.09
N LEU A 308 -18.19 31.94 -1.81
CA LEU A 308 -17.50 31.27 -0.71
C LEU A 308 -15.98 31.29 -0.95
N PRO A 309 -15.17 31.64 0.08
CA PRO A 309 -13.71 31.58 -0.02
C PRO A 309 -13.24 30.13 -0.22
N GLU A 310 -11.99 29.97 -0.63
CA GLU A 310 -11.38 28.67 -0.83
C GLU A 310 -11.50 27.80 0.45
N THR A 311 -11.17 28.40 1.60
CA THR A 311 -11.31 27.79 2.93
C THR A 311 -11.95 28.78 3.92
N LEU A 312 -12.78 28.28 4.80
CA LEU A 312 -13.38 29.04 5.90
C LEU A 312 -13.66 28.13 7.09
N SER A 313 -13.80 28.71 8.29
CA SER A 313 -14.12 27.91 9.46
C SER A 313 -15.59 27.41 9.41
N TYR A 314 -15.88 26.30 10.10
CA TYR A 314 -17.24 25.77 10.25
C TYR A 314 -18.21 26.84 10.81
N LYS A 315 -17.78 27.62 11.80
CA LYS A 315 -18.58 28.72 12.39
C LYS A 315 -18.82 29.89 11.44
N ASP A 316 -17.82 30.24 10.62
CA ASP A 316 -17.99 31.29 9.62
C ASP A 316 -18.94 30.83 8.52
N LEU A 317 -18.86 29.57 8.10
CA LEU A 317 -19.79 28.98 7.12
C LEU A 317 -21.21 28.96 7.70
N GLU A 318 -21.41 28.54 8.96
CA GLU A 318 -22.70 28.55 9.61
C GLU A 318 -23.32 29.97 9.62
N SER A 319 -22.50 30.94 10.05
CA SER A 319 -22.93 32.36 10.10
C SER A 319 -23.28 32.89 8.70
N ALA A 320 -22.54 32.52 7.70
CA ALA A 320 -22.78 32.93 6.30
C ALA A 320 -24.06 32.28 5.73
N VAL A 321 -24.31 31.02 6.05
CA VAL A 321 -25.52 30.28 5.66
C VAL A 321 -26.75 30.84 6.33
N LEU A 322 -26.70 31.15 7.64
CA LEU A 322 -27.81 31.75 8.39
C LEU A 322 -28.22 33.11 7.82
N LYS A 323 -27.28 33.91 7.32
CA LYS A 323 -27.56 35.20 6.68
C LYS A 323 -28.41 35.04 5.39
N GLN A 324 -28.37 33.91 4.73
CA GLN A 324 -29.17 33.64 3.51
C GLN A 324 -30.66 33.45 3.83
N LYS A 325 -31.04 33.21 5.10
CA LYS A 325 -32.43 32.98 5.55
C LYS A 325 -33.15 31.84 4.82
N ASP A 326 -32.41 30.89 4.24
CA ASP A 326 -32.91 29.71 3.54
C ASP A 326 -32.82 28.48 4.46
N LYS A 327 -33.96 28.06 4.99
CA LYS A 327 -34.05 26.91 5.92
C LYS A 327 -33.53 25.62 5.30
N GLN A 328 -33.67 25.42 3.97
CA GLN A 328 -33.22 24.23 3.30
C GLN A 328 -31.70 24.27 3.09
N LEU A 329 -31.12 25.43 2.82
CA LEU A 329 -29.68 25.61 2.77
C LEU A 329 -29.04 25.34 4.14
N TYR A 330 -29.67 25.85 5.23
CA TYR A 330 -29.21 25.57 6.59
C TYR A 330 -29.30 24.08 6.95
N ARG A 331 -30.35 23.38 6.53
CA ARG A 331 -30.45 21.94 6.69
C ARG A 331 -29.30 21.21 5.98
N LEU A 332 -29.03 21.58 4.75
CA LEU A 332 -27.93 20.99 3.99
C LEU A 332 -26.56 21.31 4.59
N PHE A 333 -26.40 22.46 5.21
CA PHE A 333 -25.20 22.80 5.99
C PHE A 333 -25.05 21.87 7.20
N GLN A 334 -26.11 21.68 7.99
CA GLN A 334 -26.07 20.78 9.15
C GLN A 334 -25.73 19.33 8.73
N GLU A 335 -26.28 18.86 7.62
CA GLU A 335 -26.00 17.52 7.11
C GLU A 335 -24.61 17.37 6.44
N TYR A 336 -23.89 18.47 6.26
CA TYR A 336 -22.57 18.46 5.63
C TYR A 336 -21.50 18.04 6.63
N LEU A 337 -20.99 16.81 6.46
CA LEU A 337 -19.87 16.28 7.21
C LEU A 337 -18.70 16.06 6.23
N PRO A 338 -17.60 16.85 6.32
CA PRO A 338 -16.47 16.75 5.37
C PRO A 338 -15.57 15.57 5.69
N LEU A 339 -16.13 14.36 5.66
CA LEU A 339 -15.44 13.12 6.00
C LEU A 339 -14.59 12.59 4.84
N THR A 340 -13.43 12.08 5.16
CA THR A 340 -12.50 11.38 4.26
C THR A 340 -12.03 10.08 4.89
N PHE A 341 -11.24 9.28 4.18
CA PHE A 341 -10.70 8.00 4.64
C PHE A 341 -11.76 6.95 5.01
N SER A 342 -12.97 7.12 4.52
CA SER A 342 -14.08 6.19 4.76
C SER A 342 -14.09 5.10 3.69
N ARG A 343 -14.44 3.88 4.09
CA ARG A 343 -14.60 2.76 3.17
C ARG A 343 -15.66 3.03 2.10
N ARG A 344 -15.46 2.44 0.92
CA ARG A 344 -16.44 2.44 -0.17
C ARG A 344 -17.40 1.26 -0.07
N HIS A 345 -16.87 0.10 0.30
CA HIS A 345 -17.61 -1.15 0.49
C HIS A 345 -16.78 -2.12 1.34
N GLY A 346 -17.39 -3.22 1.74
CA GLY A 346 -16.74 -4.22 2.58
C GLY A 346 -16.57 -3.77 4.03
N ASP A 347 -15.73 -4.47 4.76
CA ASP A 347 -15.38 -4.17 6.15
C ASP A 347 -13.93 -4.56 6.42
N PRO A 348 -13.11 -3.71 7.06
CA PRO A 348 -11.71 -4.01 7.32
C PRO A 348 -11.49 -5.23 8.23
N SER A 349 -12.51 -5.61 9.04
CA SER A 349 -12.46 -6.82 9.87
C SER A 349 -12.88 -8.12 9.13
N ARG A 350 -13.32 -7.99 7.86
CA ARG A 350 -13.79 -9.10 7.03
C ARG A 350 -12.97 -9.17 5.74
N PRO A 351 -11.76 -9.72 5.77
CA PRO A 351 -10.83 -9.68 4.63
C PRO A 351 -11.32 -10.47 3.40
N TRP A 352 -12.32 -11.33 3.55
CA TRP A 352 -12.98 -12.01 2.42
C TRP A 352 -13.97 -11.13 1.65
N ASN A 353 -14.39 -9.99 2.20
CA ASN A 353 -15.16 -8.99 1.48
C ASN A 353 -14.23 -8.08 0.68
N MET A 354 -14.65 -7.69 -0.51
CA MET A 354 -13.96 -6.64 -1.24
C MET A 354 -14.02 -5.35 -0.42
N PHE A 355 -12.84 -4.86 -0.01
CA PHE A 355 -12.70 -3.67 0.80
C PHE A 355 -11.88 -2.61 0.07
N ASN A 356 -12.35 -1.39 0.05
CA ASN A 356 -11.69 -0.29 -0.62
C ASN A 356 -11.88 1.03 0.13
N ILE A 357 -10.78 1.76 0.31
CA ILE A 357 -10.76 3.17 0.71
C ILE A 357 -10.14 3.98 -0.43
N LYS A 358 -10.83 5.01 -0.89
CA LYS A 358 -10.33 5.93 -1.89
C LYS A 358 -10.14 7.31 -1.25
N VAL A 359 -8.90 7.74 -1.10
CA VAL A 359 -8.52 8.99 -0.40
C VAL A 359 -8.37 10.14 -1.38
N ASN A 360 -7.90 9.84 -2.60
CA ASN A 360 -7.69 10.83 -3.64
C ASN A 360 -8.41 10.43 -4.93
N ASP A 361 -8.74 11.41 -5.75
CA ASP A 361 -9.21 11.20 -7.12
C ASP A 361 -8.03 10.88 -8.06
N GLU A 362 -8.32 10.72 -9.36
CA GLU A 362 -7.32 10.42 -10.39
C GLU A 362 -6.31 11.55 -10.63
N ASN A 363 -6.64 12.77 -10.18
CA ASN A 363 -5.79 13.95 -10.27
C ASN A 363 -5.00 14.23 -8.97
N GLY A 364 -5.14 13.35 -7.96
CA GLY A 364 -4.48 13.51 -6.66
C GLY A 364 -5.21 14.40 -5.67
N ASN A 365 -6.40 14.93 -6.00
CA ASN A 365 -7.17 15.75 -5.06
C ASN A 365 -7.81 14.90 -3.97
N LYS A 366 -7.84 15.42 -2.75
CA LYS A 366 -8.51 14.74 -1.63
C LYS A 366 -9.99 14.52 -1.92
N LEU A 367 -10.45 13.29 -1.72
CA LEU A 367 -11.86 12.95 -1.83
C LEU A 367 -12.54 13.14 -0.48
N ILE A 368 -13.40 14.16 -0.42
CA ILE A 368 -14.34 14.37 0.67
C ILE A 368 -15.60 13.60 0.31
N SER A 369 -15.73 12.39 0.80
CA SER A 369 -16.91 11.57 0.55
C SER A 369 -17.04 10.49 1.60
N TYR A 370 -18.26 10.26 1.98
CA TYR A 370 -18.67 9.26 2.93
C TYR A 370 -19.66 8.30 2.29
N GLN A 371 -19.35 7.02 2.32
CA GLN A 371 -20.22 5.93 1.86
C GLN A 371 -20.27 4.83 2.94
N GLY A 372 -20.59 5.20 4.17
CA GLY A 372 -20.62 4.27 5.27
C GLY A 372 -21.91 3.45 5.34
N ASN A 373 -21.85 2.33 6.01
CA ASN A 373 -23.00 1.57 6.43
C ASN A 373 -23.46 2.10 7.79
N TRP A 374 -24.71 2.57 7.89
CA TRP A 374 -25.26 3.11 9.12
C TRP A 374 -25.07 2.21 10.36
N ARG A 375 -25.12 0.91 10.17
CA ARG A 375 -24.93 -0.04 11.27
C ARG A 375 -23.56 0.05 11.93
N ASP A 376 -22.51 0.35 11.17
CA ASP A 376 -21.13 0.17 11.61
C ASP A 376 -20.38 1.48 11.91
N ILE A 377 -21.05 2.64 11.74
CA ILE A 377 -20.40 3.96 11.90
C ILE A 377 -20.50 4.57 13.30
N PHE A 378 -21.41 4.07 14.11
CA PHE A 378 -21.67 4.67 15.43
C PHE A 378 -20.44 4.74 16.31
N GLN A 379 -19.68 3.66 16.42
CA GLN A 379 -18.47 3.63 17.25
C GLN A 379 -17.43 4.67 16.81
N ASN A 380 -17.29 4.87 15.50
CA ASN A 380 -16.38 5.89 14.97
C ASN A 380 -16.91 7.30 15.20
N TRP A 381 -18.19 7.55 14.93
CA TRP A 381 -18.77 8.87 15.06
C TRP A 381 -18.96 9.29 16.51
N GLU A 382 -19.08 8.36 17.44
CA GLU A 382 -19.02 8.65 18.88
C GLU A 382 -17.66 9.26 19.24
N ALA A 383 -16.55 8.64 18.85
CA ALA A 383 -15.21 9.15 19.07
C ALA A 383 -14.99 10.52 18.37
N LEU A 384 -15.45 10.66 17.11
CA LEU A 384 -15.40 11.94 16.41
C LEU A 384 -16.21 13.05 17.14
N SER A 385 -17.33 12.71 17.75
CA SER A 385 -18.14 13.68 18.50
C SER A 385 -17.45 14.19 19.76
N LEU A 386 -16.59 13.36 20.36
CA LEU A 386 -15.77 13.79 21.50
C LEU A 386 -14.64 14.71 21.06
N SER A 387 -13.97 14.39 19.96
CA SER A 387 -12.87 15.20 19.40
C SER A 387 -13.36 16.49 18.71
N TYR A 388 -14.54 16.41 18.08
CA TYR A 388 -15.14 17.52 17.29
C TYR A 388 -16.58 17.79 17.68
N PRO A 389 -16.85 18.33 18.89
CA PRO A 389 -18.20 18.48 19.42
C PRO A 389 -19.11 19.42 18.60
N GLU A 390 -18.55 20.32 17.81
CA GLU A 390 -19.36 21.25 16.99
C GLU A 390 -20.10 20.53 15.84
N TYR A 391 -19.66 19.34 15.42
CA TYR A 391 -20.34 18.53 14.40
C TYR A 391 -21.49 17.67 14.99
N ILE A 392 -21.69 17.60 16.29
CA ILE A 392 -22.73 16.75 16.93
C ILE A 392 -24.11 17.02 16.33
N ASN A 393 -24.48 18.31 16.20
CA ASN A 393 -25.76 18.68 15.62
C ASN A 393 -25.90 18.17 14.18
N GLY A 394 -24.85 18.22 13.40
CA GLY A 394 -24.80 17.69 12.03
C GLY A 394 -24.96 16.18 11.98
N ILE A 395 -24.30 15.46 12.89
CA ILE A 395 -24.45 14.01 13.02
C ILE A 395 -25.90 13.64 13.33
N ILE A 396 -26.50 14.31 14.34
CA ILE A 396 -27.90 14.10 14.75
C ILE A 396 -28.87 14.43 13.61
N ALA A 397 -28.67 15.57 12.93
CA ALA A 397 -29.51 15.98 11.80
C ALA A 397 -29.47 14.95 10.66
N LYS A 398 -28.29 14.40 10.38
CA LYS A 398 -28.13 13.39 9.33
C LYS A 398 -28.87 12.09 9.65
N PHE A 399 -28.91 11.67 10.91
CA PHE A 399 -29.69 10.51 11.32
C PHE A 399 -31.19 10.74 11.20
N PHE A 400 -31.69 11.86 11.73
CA PHE A 400 -33.13 12.17 11.70
C PHE A 400 -33.64 12.39 10.27
N ASN A 401 -32.81 12.90 9.37
CA ASN A 401 -33.22 13.14 7.99
C ASN A 401 -33.02 11.91 7.07
N ALA A 402 -32.39 10.84 7.56
CA ALA A 402 -32.26 9.58 6.82
C ALA A 402 -33.43 8.61 7.04
N THR A 403 -34.31 8.91 8.00
CA THR A 403 -35.56 8.20 8.25
C THR A 403 -36.71 8.94 7.57
#